data_6015dd450757672b69371294bf270388
#
_entry.id   6015dd450757672b69371294bf270388
#
_cell.length_a   1.000
_cell.length_b   1.000
_cell.length_c   1.000
_cell.angle_alpha   90.00
_cell.angle_beta   90.00
_cell.angle_gamma   90.00
#
_symmetry.space_group_name_H-M   'P 1'
#
loop_
_entity.id
_entity.type
_entity.pdbx_description
1 polymer ?
#
loop_
_entity_poly.entity_id
_entity_poly.type
_entity_poly.pdbx_seq_one_letter_code
_entity_poly.pdbx_strand_id
1 'polypeptide(L)' 'MIQDLYNTKRSLELRWQSKYVQSGKYTLDMVEIDEKIKQTITEIKLEESKIADRENKIRSSAAQVSVAT' A
#
# COMPACT_ATOMS: atom_id res chain seq x y z
N MET A 1 6.79 -5.93 7.97
CA MET A 1 7.04 -4.67 7.26
C MET A 1 5.84 -4.23 6.45
N ILE A 2 5.35 -5.03 5.50
CA ILE A 2 4.18 -4.63 4.72
C ILE A 2 2.93 -4.51 5.60
N GLN A 3 2.82 -5.33 6.63
CA GLN A 3 1.72 -5.26 7.57
C GLN A 3 1.70 -3.93 8.32
N ASP A 4 2.87 -3.40 8.67
CA ASP A 4 2.99 -2.08 9.32
C ASP A 4 2.50 -0.96 8.40
N LEU A 5 2.78 -1.08 7.10
CA LEU A 5 2.30 -0.11 6.12
C LEU A 5 0.78 -0.15 6.00
N TYR A 6 0.17 -1.33 5.96
CA TYR A 6 -1.28 -1.47 5.95
C TYR A 6 -1.91 -0.91 7.22
N ASN A 7 -1.30 -1.17 8.37
CA ASN A 7 -1.78 -0.63 9.65
C ASN A 7 -1.71 0.90 9.66
N THR A 8 -0.64 1.47 9.16
CA THR A 8 -0.46 2.91 9.04
C THR A 8 -1.53 3.51 8.12
N LYS A 9 -1.75 2.90 6.96
CA LYS A 9 -2.78 3.33 6.02
C LYS A 9 -4.15 3.34 6.68
N ARG A 10 -4.50 2.27 7.36
CA ARG A 10 -5.79 2.14 8.05
C ARG A 10 -5.97 3.21 9.12
N SER A 11 -4.93 3.46 9.92
CA SER A 11 -4.96 4.50 10.95
C SER A 11 -5.17 5.89 10.34
N LEU A 12 -4.50 6.18 9.23
CA LEU A 12 -4.65 7.44 8.53
C LEU A 12 -6.06 7.60 7.95
N GLU A 13 -6.61 6.54 7.37
CA GLU A 13 -7.97 6.57 6.83
C GLU A 13 -9.01 6.81 7.93
N LEU A 14 -8.86 6.16 9.08
CA LEU A 14 -9.75 6.36 10.21
C LEU A 14 -9.66 7.78 10.74
N ARG A 15 -8.45 8.33 10.83
CA ARG A 15 -8.24 9.71 11.25
C ARG A 15 -8.88 10.70 10.28
N TRP A 16 -8.74 10.44 8.98
CA TRP A 16 -9.35 11.26 7.94
C TRP A 16 -10.88 11.26 8.07
N GLN A 17 -11.48 10.08 8.22
CA GLN A 17 -12.93 9.94 8.39
C GLN A 17 -13.42 10.67 9.64
N SER A 18 -12.70 10.52 10.75
CA SER A 18 -13.05 11.17 11.99
C SER A 18 -13.07 12.70 11.84
N LYS A 19 -12.05 13.26 11.19
CA LYS A 19 -11.99 14.69 10.94
C LYS A 19 -13.09 15.18 10.01
N TYR A 20 -13.41 14.40 8.99
CA TYR A 20 -14.48 14.72 8.07
C TYR A 20 -15.84 14.77 8.79
N VAL A 21 -16.10 13.77 9.62
CA VAL A 21 -17.35 13.71 10.40
C VAL A 21 -17.44 14.90 11.37
N GLN A 22 -16.33 15.25 12.02
CA GLN A 22 -16.31 16.35 13.00
C GLN A 22 -16.51 17.72 12.33
N SER A 23 -15.84 17.96 11.20
CA SER A 23 -15.87 19.27 10.55
C SER A 23 -17.00 19.40 9.54
N GLY A 24 -17.48 18.30 9.00
CA GLY A 24 -18.50 18.30 7.94
C GLY A 24 -18.00 18.80 6.60
N LYS A 25 -16.69 19.07 6.47
CA LYS A 25 -16.10 19.55 5.23
C LYS A 25 -14.63 19.17 5.16
N TYR A 26 -14.07 19.28 3.95
CA TYR A 26 -12.68 18.97 3.68
C TYR A 26 -11.78 20.11 4.17
N THR A 27 -10.90 19.82 5.11
CA THR A 27 -10.01 20.81 5.75
C THR A 27 -8.56 20.60 5.31
N LEU A 28 -7.69 21.57 5.61
CA LEU A 28 -6.25 21.46 5.34
C LEU A 28 -5.62 20.29 6.07
N ASP A 29 -6.06 20.00 7.28
CA ASP A 29 -5.59 18.83 8.03
C ASP A 29 -5.86 17.54 7.27
N MET A 30 -7.02 17.46 6.62
CA MET A 30 -7.41 16.31 5.82
C MET A 30 -6.55 16.20 4.57
N VAL A 31 -6.15 17.31 3.97
CA VAL A 31 -5.22 17.30 2.83
C VAL A 31 -3.90 16.68 3.22
N GLU A 32 -3.36 17.05 4.38
CA GLU A 32 -2.11 16.48 4.88
C GLU A 32 -2.23 14.98 5.12
N ILE A 33 -3.33 14.54 5.73
CA ILE A 33 -3.60 13.12 5.96
C ILE A 33 -3.73 12.38 4.63
N ASP A 34 -4.43 12.96 3.68
CA ASP A 34 -4.61 12.36 2.35
C ASP A 34 -3.28 12.18 1.64
N GLU A 35 -2.38 13.15 1.74
CA GLU A 35 -1.03 13.04 1.19
C GLU A 35 -0.24 11.90 1.82
N LYS A 36 -0.33 11.75 3.13
CA LYS A 36 0.31 10.65 3.85
C LYS A 36 -0.26 9.31 3.43
N ILE A 37 -1.57 9.24 3.22
CA ILE A 37 -2.23 8.01 2.71
C ILE A 37 -1.68 7.67 1.33
N LYS A 38 -1.55 8.63 0.43
CA LYS A 38 -1.00 8.42 -0.91
C LYS A 38 0.44 7.92 -0.85
N GLN A 39 1.26 8.53 0.00
CA GLN A 39 2.64 8.08 0.20
C GLN A 39 2.70 6.65 0.71
N THR A 40 1.85 6.32 1.68
CA THR A 40 1.77 4.97 2.24
C THR A 40 1.34 3.96 1.19
N ILE A 41 0.36 4.30 0.35
CA ILE A 41 -0.07 3.46 -0.76
C ILE A 41 1.08 3.21 -1.74
N THR A 42 1.86 4.24 -2.04
CA THR A 42 3.03 4.11 -2.91
C THR A 42 4.06 3.15 -2.31
N GLU A 43 4.33 3.27 -1.02
CA GLU A 43 5.24 2.37 -0.31
C GLU A 43 4.73 0.93 -0.31
N ILE A 44 3.43 0.75 -0.10
CA ILE A 44 2.81 -0.58 -0.16
C ILE A 44 3.00 -1.19 -1.55
N LYS A 45 2.74 -0.42 -2.60
CA LYS A 45 2.91 -0.88 -3.98
C LYS A 45 4.35 -1.27 -4.28
N LEU A 46 5.32 -0.50 -3.78
CA LEU A 46 6.73 -0.83 -3.93
C LEU A 46 7.10 -2.13 -3.24
N GLU A 47 6.62 -2.33 -2.02
CA GLU A 47 6.88 -3.56 -1.27
C GLU A 47 6.21 -4.77 -1.93
N GLU A 48 4.97 -4.61 -2.40
CA GLU A 48 4.27 -5.67 -3.12
C GLU A 48 4.98 -6.01 -4.43
N SER A 49 5.50 -5.00 -5.12
CA SER A 49 6.26 -5.20 -6.35
C SER A 49 7.53 -6.02 -6.10
N LYS A 50 8.24 -5.74 -5.01
CA LYS A 50 9.42 -6.50 -4.62
C LYS A 50 9.09 -7.97 -4.34
N ILE A 51 7.98 -8.22 -3.65
CA ILE A 51 7.51 -9.57 -3.35
C ILE A 51 7.11 -10.28 -4.65
N ALA A 52 6.37 -9.61 -5.53
CA ALA A 52 5.95 -10.14 -6.80
C ALA A 52 7.14 -10.48 -7.70
N ASP A 53 8.15 -9.61 -7.76
CA ASP A 53 9.37 -9.87 -8.54
C ASP A 53 10.10 -11.10 -8.04
N ARG A 54 10.17 -11.27 -6.72
CA ARG A 54 10.79 -12.42 -6.10
C ARG A 54 10.05 -13.71 -6.44
N GLU A 55 8.72 -13.69 -6.35
CA GLU A 55 7.85 -14.80 -6.71
C GLU A 55 7.93 -15.11 -8.20
N ASN A 56 7.94 -14.09 -9.06
CA ASN A 56 8.05 -14.25 -10.49
C ASN A 56 9.36 -14.90 -10.90
N LYS A 57 10.47 -14.56 -10.25
CA LYS A 57 11.76 -15.21 -10.50
C LYS A 57 11.71 -16.69 -10.19
N ILE A 58 11.10 -17.06 -9.06
CA ILE A 58 10.94 -18.46 -8.69
C ILE A 58 10.04 -19.18 -9.70
N ARG A 59 8.91 -18.58 -10.05
CA ARG A 59 7.98 -19.14 -11.02
C ARG A 59 8.59 -19.26 -12.41
N SER A 60 9.35 -18.25 -12.84
CA SER A 60 10.02 -18.27 -14.14
C SER A 60 11.02 -19.41 -14.22
N SER A 61 11.80 -19.62 -13.15
CA SER A 61 12.73 -20.76 -13.10
C SER A 61 12.00 -22.10 -13.20
N ALA A 62 10.92 -22.25 -12.45
CA ALA A 62 10.11 -23.46 -12.49
C ALA A 62 9.43 -23.65 -13.85
N ALA A 63 8.88 -22.56 -14.40
CA ALA A 63 8.23 -22.59 -15.70
C ALA A 63 9.20 -22.91 -16.83
N GLN A 64 10.42 -22.39 -16.78
CA GLN A 64 11.46 -22.69 -17.77
C GLN A 64 11.82 -24.17 -17.77
N VAL A 65 11.96 -24.75 -16.61
CA VAL A 65 12.23 -26.18 -16.48
C VAL A 65 11.04 -26.99 -17.06
N SER A 66 9.83 -26.55 -16.75
CA SER A 66 8.61 -27.19 -17.23
C SER A 66 8.47 -27.08 -18.76
N VAL A 67 8.80 -25.93 -19.32
CA VAL A 67 8.71 -25.67 -20.76
C VAL A 67 9.83 -26.42 -21.53
N ALA A 68 10.99 -26.56 -20.92
CA ALA A 68 12.12 -27.25 -21.51
C ALA A 68 11.86 -28.75 -21.66
N THR A 69 10.92 -29.26 -20.90
CA THR A 69 10.51 -30.67 -21.03
C THR A 69 9.37 -30.81 -22.03
#